data_1229c8901fb71d038b197b4186472028
#
_entry.id   1229c8901fb71d038b197b4186472028
#
_cell.length_a   1.000
_cell.length_b   1.000
_cell.length_c   1.000
_cell.angle_alpha   90.00
_cell.angle_beta   90.00
_cell.angle_gamma   90.00
#
_symmetry.space_group_name_H-M   'P 1'
#
loop_
_entity.id
_entity.type
_entity.pdbx_description
1 polymer ?
#
loop_
_entity_poly.entity_id
_entity_poly.type
_entity_poly.pdbx_seq_one_letter_code
_entity_poly.pdbx_strand_id
1 'polypeptide(L)'
;MHGARSIFYFAVLTLGTAGLAQMPGDIVPSGAPDALIDLATEDGARLVSGHWRYSDIKIIEAEFTAPGSDGQPSRTPVKTYDFEPHGGEADYDDSSWAEIPPQSLSQRRSTGRLCFNWYRINFTVPQRIGDFDPTNTTAVFETSLDDYAEIWVDGELSRTAGQAGGSVIAGWNATNRLVVGRNLKPGQKIRLAIFGINGPLSNPPTNYIWMRFARLQFYKTQPGPVAVTPQEVNVRVQRNDPAIDKIVPLNAKVYKLAEGFLFTEGPIWVPSGKYLLFSDPNNNTIYRYSDLAGLSVYLTPSGYTGKDIAEYGQPGSNGLTLDPQGRLTVDQHGNRRVIRINADGSTTVLADNYQGKRLNSPNDLVYRSDGTLYFTDPPFGLPKFFSDPRKELPYSGVFSVKDGKLQLVSTDLTGPNGIAFSPDEKYLYVTNWDDKRKVILRYKSEADGTVSEGMTFFDMTSAPGEDSLDGMKVDVEGNLYVSGPGGVWIISPEGKHLGIIITPRHPHNLAWGDDDYRTLYMASQSELYRMRLNIPGVRPTLRADSEPLPAVVSAP
;
A
#
# COMPACT_ATOMS: atom_id res chain seq x y z
N MET A 1 33.91 -10.76 -11.77
CA MET A 1 33.45 -9.37 -11.74
C MET A 1 32.14 -9.28 -12.52
N HIS A 2 31.02 -9.47 -11.87
CA HIS A 2 29.69 -9.21 -12.43
C HIS A 2 28.93 -8.42 -11.38
N GLY A 3 28.77 -7.13 -11.66
CA GLY A 3 28.03 -6.24 -10.78
C GLY A 3 26.54 -6.43 -10.96
N ALA A 4 25.85 -6.76 -9.90
CA ALA A 4 24.40 -6.73 -9.82
C ALA A 4 23.91 -5.27 -9.89
N ARG A 5 23.00 -4.98 -10.81
CA ARG A 5 22.32 -3.69 -10.95
C ARG A 5 21.04 -3.73 -10.15
N SER A 6 21.01 -3.03 -9.06
CA SER A 6 19.75 -2.67 -8.39
C SER A 6 19.01 -1.65 -9.26
N ILE A 7 17.80 -1.99 -9.70
CA ILE A 7 16.94 -1.09 -10.46
C ILE A 7 16.04 -0.36 -9.46
N PHE A 8 16.39 0.90 -9.15
CA PHE A 8 15.50 1.81 -8.43
C PHE A 8 14.64 2.55 -9.45
N TYR A 9 13.32 2.39 -9.35
CA TYR A 9 12.39 3.24 -10.07
C TYR A 9 12.23 4.57 -9.32
N PHE A 10 12.78 5.64 -9.89
CA PHE A 10 12.44 7.00 -9.49
C PHE A 10 11.39 7.55 -10.44
N ALA A 11 10.24 7.93 -9.89
CA ALA A 11 9.28 8.76 -10.61
C ALA A 11 9.78 10.21 -10.56
N VAL A 12 9.97 10.82 -11.72
CA VAL A 12 10.25 12.26 -11.85
C VAL A 12 8.93 12.99 -11.70
N LEU A 13 8.80 13.81 -10.65
CA LEU A 13 7.67 14.71 -10.45
C LEU A 13 8.02 16.10 -11.00
N THR A 14 7.23 16.57 -11.94
CA THR A 14 7.13 17.99 -12.30
C THR A 14 6.14 18.70 -11.37
N LEU A 15 6.52 19.86 -10.84
CA LEU A 15 5.69 20.70 -9.97
C LEU A 15 4.52 21.29 -10.76
N GLY A 16 3.32 20.84 -10.47
CA GLY A 16 2.05 21.39 -10.96
C GLY A 16 1.11 21.71 -9.79
N THR A 17 0.39 22.79 -9.90
CA THR A 17 -0.52 23.41 -8.93
C THR A 17 -1.56 22.46 -8.35
N ALA A 18 -1.86 22.62 -7.05
CA ALA A 18 -2.76 21.81 -6.24
C ALA A 18 -4.18 21.65 -6.83
N GLY A 19 -4.37 20.59 -7.62
CA GLY A 19 -5.63 19.90 -7.75
C GLY A 19 -5.73 18.89 -6.59
N LEU A 20 -6.92 18.58 -6.14
CA LEU A 20 -7.16 17.52 -5.16
C LEU A 20 -6.68 16.20 -5.78
N ALA A 21 -5.42 15.84 -5.53
CA ALA A 21 -4.82 14.61 -6.01
C ALA A 21 -5.73 13.44 -5.58
N GLN A 22 -6.10 12.63 -6.52
CA GLN A 22 -6.81 11.38 -6.26
C GLN A 22 -5.89 10.51 -5.41
N MET A 23 -6.33 10.17 -4.20
CA MET A 23 -5.53 9.36 -3.29
C MET A 23 -5.25 7.99 -3.93
N PRO A 24 -4.01 7.56 -4.06
CA PRO A 24 -3.71 6.23 -4.55
C PRO A 24 -4.38 5.17 -3.67
N GLY A 25 -5.06 4.19 -4.28
CA GLY A 25 -5.69 3.11 -3.55
C GLY A 25 -7.18 3.27 -3.22
N ASP A 26 -7.88 4.16 -3.89
CA ASP A 26 -9.33 4.31 -3.75
C ASP A 26 -10.09 3.03 -4.14
N ILE A 27 -10.87 2.50 -3.20
CA ILE A 27 -11.79 1.40 -3.49
C ILE A 27 -12.90 1.92 -4.41
N VAL A 28 -13.00 1.32 -5.60
CA VAL A 28 -14.06 1.64 -6.56
C VAL A 28 -15.40 1.07 -6.07
N PRO A 29 -16.47 1.88 -5.97
CA PRO A 29 -17.79 1.38 -5.64
C PRO A 29 -18.20 0.20 -6.51
N SER A 30 -18.81 -0.83 -5.91
CA SER A 30 -19.37 -1.99 -6.62
C SER A 30 -20.90 -2.01 -6.54
N GLY A 31 -21.53 -2.81 -7.39
CA GLY A 31 -22.98 -2.93 -7.49
C GLY A 31 -23.61 -1.95 -8.47
N ALA A 32 -24.95 -1.88 -8.45
CA ALA A 32 -25.67 -0.97 -9.34
C ALA A 32 -25.46 0.49 -8.90
N PRO A 33 -25.10 1.40 -9.82
CA PRO A 33 -25.02 2.82 -9.51
C PRO A 33 -26.39 3.42 -9.22
N ASP A 34 -26.46 4.44 -8.37
CA ASP A 34 -27.68 5.22 -8.11
C ASP A 34 -28.11 6.06 -9.34
N ALA A 35 -27.13 6.48 -10.16
CA ALA A 35 -27.36 7.13 -11.45
C ALA A 35 -26.21 6.83 -12.43
N LEU A 36 -26.50 6.92 -13.72
CA LEU A 36 -25.57 6.64 -14.81
C LEU A 36 -25.72 7.69 -15.92
N ILE A 37 -24.58 8.16 -16.45
CA ILE A 37 -24.51 8.98 -17.65
C ILE A 37 -23.65 8.23 -18.68
N ASP A 38 -24.19 7.96 -19.85
CA ASP A 38 -23.44 7.37 -20.96
C ASP A 38 -22.80 8.47 -21.82
N LEU A 39 -21.50 8.67 -21.64
CA LEU A 39 -20.71 9.68 -22.36
C LEU A 39 -20.48 9.32 -23.84
N ALA A 40 -20.84 8.11 -24.26
CA ALA A 40 -20.81 7.70 -25.67
C ALA A 40 -22.09 8.12 -26.43
N THR A 41 -23.02 8.83 -25.78
CA THR A 41 -24.23 9.38 -26.38
C THR A 41 -24.20 10.91 -26.40
N GLU A 42 -24.90 11.53 -27.37
CA GLU A 42 -25.06 12.99 -27.48
C GLU A 42 -25.71 13.56 -26.21
N ASP A 43 -26.76 12.90 -25.70
CA ASP A 43 -27.47 13.35 -24.52
C ASP A 43 -26.60 13.30 -23.27
N GLY A 44 -25.79 12.23 -23.09
CA GLY A 44 -24.87 12.11 -21.96
C GLY A 44 -23.76 13.14 -22.01
N ALA A 45 -23.12 13.33 -23.15
CA ALA A 45 -22.07 14.33 -23.32
C ALA A 45 -22.61 15.75 -23.10
N ARG A 46 -23.79 16.06 -23.65
CA ARG A 46 -24.48 17.35 -23.46
C ARG A 46 -24.83 17.60 -21.99
N LEU A 47 -25.33 16.58 -21.28
CA LEU A 47 -25.71 16.69 -19.86
C LEU A 47 -24.54 17.17 -18.96
N VAL A 48 -23.35 16.74 -19.29
CA VAL A 48 -22.12 17.12 -18.57
C VAL A 48 -21.36 18.29 -19.23
N SER A 49 -21.93 18.87 -20.30
CA SER A 49 -21.25 19.92 -21.11
C SER A 49 -19.87 19.47 -21.61
N GLY A 50 -19.73 18.20 -21.94
CA GLY A 50 -18.48 17.57 -22.34
C GLY A 50 -18.38 17.41 -23.86
N HIS A 51 -17.17 17.62 -24.39
CA HIS A 51 -16.85 17.40 -25.81
C HIS A 51 -15.67 16.46 -25.90
N TRP A 52 -15.81 15.37 -26.68
CA TRP A 52 -14.74 14.43 -26.92
C TRP A 52 -13.74 14.99 -27.93
N ARG A 53 -12.47 14.93 -27.55
CA ARG A 53 -11.34 15.25 -28.43
C ARG A 53 -10.47 14.02 -28.64
N TYR A 54 -9.88 13.94 -29.83
CA TYR A 54 -9.08 12.82 -30.27
C TYR A 54 -7.79 13.28 -30.92
N SER A 55 -6.69 12.60 -30.65
CA SER A 55 -5.42 12.77 -31.33
C SER A 55 -4.71 11.43 -31.50
N ASP A 56 -4.19 11.19 -32.71
CA ASP A 56 -3.19 10.15 -32.93
C ASP A 56 -1.88 10.56 -32.22
N ILE A 57 -1.10 9.56 -31.82
CA ILE A 57 0.20 9.74 -31.21
C ILE A 57 1.29 9.40 -32.21
N LYS A 58 2.34 10.21 -32.22
CA LYS A 58 3.57 9.96 -32.99
C LYS A 58 4.68 9.57 -32.03
N ILE A 59 5.39 8.51 -32.37
CA ILE A 59 6.62 8.13 -31.70
C ILE A 59 7.74 8.96 -32.35
N ILE A 60 8.52 9.65 -31.55
CA ILE A 60 9.63 10.51 -31.96
C ILE A 60 10.94 10.03 -31.34
N GLU A 61 12.07 10.25 -32.02
CA GLU A 61 13.37 10.07 -31.38
C GLU A 61 13.60 11.18 -30.36
N ALA A 62 14.07 10.80 -29.16
CA ALA A 62 14.40 11.70 -28.07
C ALA A 62 15.76 11.37 -27.49
N GLU A 63 16.38 12.36 -26.84
CA GLU A 63 17.58 12.15 -26.03
C GLU A 63 17.16 12.01 -24.56
N PHE A 64 17.63 10.97 -23.90
CA PHE A 64 17.42 10.73 -22.50
C PHE A 64 18.74 10.76 -21.75
N THR A 65 18.78 11.56 -20.69
CA THR A 65 19.91 11.61 -19.77
C THR A 65 19.47 11.05 -18.43
N ALA A 66 20.04 9.92 -18.03
CA ALA A 66 19.69 9.29 -16.77
C ALA A 66 20.06 10.19 -15.59
N PRO A 67 19.21 10.29 -14.55
CA PRO A 67 19.54 11.05 -13.36
C PRO A 67 20.73 10.45 -12.61
N GLY A 68 21.54 11.33 -12.03
CA GLY A 68 22.60 10.97 -11.09
C GLY A 68 22.07 10.67 -9.69
N SER A 69 22.97 10.43 -8.75
CA SER A 69 22.63 10.20 -7.33
C SER A 69 21.96 11.40 -6.65
N ASP A 70 22.09 12.57 -7.22
CA ASP A 70 21.48 13.84 -6.78
C ASP A 70 20.16 14.16 -7.50
N GLY A 71 19.68 13.23 -8.35
CA GLY A 71 18.47 13.40 -9.14
C GLY A 71 18.63 14.31 -10.37
N GLN A 72 19.83 14.91 -10.60
CA GLN A 72 20.09 15.74 -11.77
C GLN A 72 20.60 14.91 -12.95
N PRO A 73 20.33 15.33 -14.20
CA PRO A 73 20.88 14.66 -15.38
C PRO A 73 22.43 14.66 -15.31
N SER A 74 23.03 13.49 -15.21
CA SER A 74 24.48 13.39 -14.95
C SER A 74 25.25 12.43 -15.83
N ARG A 75 24.61 11.82 -16.83
CA ARG A 75 25.23 10.86 -17.74
C ARG A 75 25.22 11.38 -19.17
N THR A 76 26.01 10.74 -20.04
CA THR A 76 25.94 10.98 -21.46
C THR A 76 24.54 10.69 -21.98
N PRO A 77 23.93 11.62 -22.73
CA PRO A 77 22.61 11.39 -23.32
C PRO A 77 22.62 10.13 -24.20
N VAL A 78 21.58 9.36 -24.14
CA VAL A 78 21.35 8.20 -25.01
C VAL A 78 20.13 8.44 -25.87
N LYS A 79 20.19 8.02 -27.14
CA LYS A 79 19.02 8.06 -28.00
C LYS A 79 17.98 7.04 -27.52
N THR A 80 16.75 7.49 -27.43
CA THR A 80 15.58 6.70 -27.08
C THR A 80 14.39 7.19 -27.90
N TYR A 81 13.19 6.77 -27.49
CA TYR A 81 11.94 7.21 -28.11
C TYR A 81 11.05 7.84 -27.05
N ASP A 82 10.34 8.86 -27.47
CA ASP A 82 9.26 9.52 -26.75
C ASP A 82 8.01 9.52 -27.64
N PHE A 83 6.92 10.04 -27.15
CA PHE A 83 5.68 10.16 -27.89
C PHE A 83 5.11 11.57 -27.81
N GLU A 84 4.44 12.00 -28.87
CA GLU A 84 3.74 13.28 -28.94
C GLU A 84 2.31 13.08 -29.46
N PRO A 85 1.31 13.76 -28.85
CA PRO A 85 1.41 14.73 -27.75
C PRO A 85 1.35 14.06 -26.36
N HIS A 86 1.84 14.76 -25.33
CA HIS A 86 1.70 14.38 -23.91
C HIS A 86 0.33 14.81 -23.36
N GLY A 87 -0.72 14.20 -23.84
CA GLY A 87 -2.11 14.58 -23.57
C GLY A 87 -2.66 14.24 -22.19
N GLY A 88 -1.86 13.66 -21.29
CA GLY A 88 -2.28 13.31 -19.92
C GLY A 88 -2.31 14.51 -18.97
N GLU A 89 -1.53 15.56 -19.23
CA GLU A 89 -1.40 16.73 -18.36
C GLU A 89 -2.71 17.49 -18.18
N ALA A 90 -2.94 18.00 -16.95
CA ALA A 90 -4.21 18.67 -16.60
C ALA A 90 -4.47 19.94 -17.43
N ASP A 91 -3.42 20.71 -17.70
CA ASP A 91 -3.45 22.00 -18.39
C ASP A 91 -3.09 21.90 -19.88
N TYR A 92 -2.97 20.67 -20.40
CA TYR A 92 -2.69 20.46 -21.82
C TYR A 92 -3.77 21.12 -22.70
N ASP A 93 -3.31 21.98 -23.65
CA ASP A 93 -4.18 22.61 -24.64
C ASP A 93 -4.52 21.62 -25.78
N ASP A 94 -5.69 21.03 -25.73
CA ASP A 94 -6.21 20.12 -26.74
C ASP A 94 -7.06 20.80 -27.81
N SER A 95 -7.05 22.15 -27.90
CA SER A 95 -7.89 22.91 -28.84
C SER A 95 -7.62 22.57 -30.32
N SER A 96 -6.40 22.15 -30.62
CA SER A 96 -6.00 21.71 -31.96
C SER A 96 -6.40 20.27 -32.32
N TRP A 97 -6.90 19.49 -31.35
CA TRP A 97 -7.30 18.11 -31.59
C TRP A 97 -8.65 18.01 -32.30
N ALA A 98 -8.87 16.91 -33.00
CA ALA A 98 -10.15 16.67 -33.63
C ALA A 98 -11.25 16.53 -32.59
N GLU A 99 -12.30 17.35 -32.68
CA GLU A 99 -13.53 17.12 -31.94
C GLU A 99 -14.32 16.01 -32.63
N ILE A 100 -14.70 14.99 -31.86
CA ILE A 100 -15.40 13.82 -32.38
C ILE A 100 -16.78 13.65 -31.74
N PRO A 101 -17.80 13.27 -32.51
CA PRO A 101 -19.10 12.96 -31.94
C PRO A 101 -19.03 11.79 -30.96
N PRO A 102 -19.79 11.81 -29.83
CA PRO A 102 -19.73 10.74 -28.83
C PRO A 102 -19.91 9.32 -29.40
N GLN A 103 -20.85 9.14 -30.31
CA GLN A 103 -21.11 7.85 -30.95
C GLN A 103 -19.94 7.35 -31.82
N SER A 104 -19.03 8.23 -32.22
CA SER A 104 -17.84 7.85 -32.99
C SER A 104 -16.70 7.28 -32.13
N LEU A 105 -16.84 7.25 -30.81
CA LEU A 105 -15.91 6.56 -29.91
C LEU A 105 -15.74 5.09 -30.28
N SER A 106 -16.82 4.43 -30.73
CA SER A 106 -16.82 3.05 -31.16
C SER A 106 -16.25 2.81 -32.57
N GLN A 107 -15.89 3.87 -33.32
CA GLN A 107 -15.26 3.73 -34.61
C GLN A 107 -13.82 3.23 -34.47
N ARG A 108 -13.48 2.19 -35.26
CA ARG A 108 -12.13 1.65 -35.32
C ARG A 108 -11.20 2.62 -36.01
N ARG A 109 -10.14 3.04 -35.31
CA ARG A 109 -9.08 3.93 -35.82
C ARG A 109 -7.77 3.19 -35.84
N SER A 110 -6.96 3.42 -36.88
CA SER A 110 -5.68 2.74 -37.04
C SER A 110 -4.63 3.69 -37.57
N THR A 111 -3.44 3.63 -36.96
CA THR A 111 -2.22 4.31 -37.41
C THR A 111 -1.19 3.33 -37.95
N GLY A 112 -1.54 2.05 -38.03
CA GLY A 112 -0.66 1.00 -38.56
C GLY A 112 -0.62 -0.24 -37.66
N ARG A 113 0.60 -0.81 -37.51
CA ARG A 113 0.81 -2.04 -36.72
C ARG A 113 0.77 -1.79 -35.21
N LEU A 114 1.24 -0.63 -34.76
CA LEU A 114 1.14 -0.13 -33.42
C LEU A 114 0.22 1.08 -33.46
N CYS A 115 -0.83 1.04 -32.68
CA CYS A 115 -1.77 2.15 -32.57
C CYS A 115 -1.66 2.74 -31.18
N PHE A 116 -1.41 4.04 -31.13
CA PHE A 116 -1.41 4.84 -29.93
C PHE A 116 -2.28 6.06 -30.17
N ASN A 117 -3.15 6.38 -29.23
CA ASN A 117 -3.99 7.57 -29.35
C ASN A 117 -4.39 8.13 -27.99
N TRP A 118 -4.88 9.35 -28.03
CA TRP A 118 -5.54 10.01 -26.94
C TRP A 118 -7.01 10.22 -27.22
N TYR A 119 -7.85 9.96 -26.21
CA TYR A 119 -9.19 10.50 -26.08
C TYR A 119 -9.21 11.44 -24.87
N ARG A 120 -9.79 12.63 -25.01
CA ARG A 120 -9.94 13.58 -23.91
C ARG A 120 -11.38 14.06 -23.82
N ILE A 121 -11.86 14.26 -22.60
CA ILE A 121 -13.11 14.94 -22.32
C ILE A 121 -12.99 15.77 -21.05
N ASN A 122 -13.31 17.04 -21.14
CA ASN A 122 -13.50 17.92 -20.00
C ASN A 122 -14.99 18.01 -19.75
N PHE A 123 -15.43 17.63 -18.56
CA PHE A 123 -16.85 17.61 -18.24
C PHE A 123 -17.16 18.32 -16.93
N THR A 124 -18.41 18.73 -16.77
CA THR A 124 -18.91 19.42 -15.57
C THR A 124 -19.95 18.55 -14.89
N VAL A 125 -19.83 18.36 -13.58
CA VAL A 125 -20.84 17.64 -12.80
C VAL A 125 -22.18 18.37 -12.92
N PRO A 126 -23.23 17.71 -13.45
CA PRO A 126 -24.52 18.37 -13.69
C PRO A 126 -25.24 18.70 -12.38
N GLN A 127 -26.21 19.62 -12.44
CA GLN A 127 -27.06 19.93 -11.28
C GLN A 127 -27.95 18.75 -10.87
N ARG A 128 -28.41 17.99 -11.84
CA ARG A 128 -29.23 16.78 -11.64
C ARG A 128 -29.02 15.78 -12.79
N ILE A 129 -29.27 14.50 -12.48
CA ILE A 129 -29.28 13.39 -13.46
C ILE A 129 -30.68 12.78 -13.40
N GLY A 130 -31.61 13.28 -14.21
CA GLY A 130 -33.05 13.04 -14.01
C GLY A 130 -33.48 13.55 -12.63
N ASP A 131 -34.03 12.67 -11.79
CA ASP A 131 -34.42 13.00 -10.42
C ASP A 131 -33.29 12.85 -9.38
N PHE A 132 -32.11 12.43 -9.81
CA PHE A 132 -30.97 12.18 -8.91
C PHE A 132 -30.14 13.45 -8.68
N ASP A 133 -29.79 13.71 -7.41
CA ASP A 133 -28.87 14.78 -6.99
C ASP A 133 -27.46 14.21 -6.83
N PRO A 134 -26.47 14.64 -7.63
CA PRO A 134 -25.09 14.16 -7.54
C PRO A 134 -24.28 14.78 -6.40
N THR A 135 -24.85 15.67 -5.58
CA THR A 135 -24.16 16.32 -4.47
C THR A 135 -23.69 15.30 -3.44
N ASN A 136 -22.42 15.42 -2.98
CA ASN A 136 -21.78 14.52 -2.01
C ASN A 136 -21.71 13.05 -2.44
N THR A 137 -21.79 12.76 -3.74
CA THR A 137 -21.65 11.40 -4.29
C THR A 137 -20.23 11.10 -4.71
N THR A 138 -19.96 9.83 -4.99
CA THR A 138 -18.74 9.35 -5.64
C THR A 138 -19.04 9.08 -7.11
N ALA A 139 -18.27 9.66 -8.04
CA ALA A 139 -18.34 9.31 -9.45
C ALA A 139 -17.24 8.31 -9.83
N VAL A 140 -17.63 7.30 -10.59
CA VAL A 140 -16.76 6.29 -11.19
C VAL A 140 -16.84 6.40 -12.70
N PHE A 141 -15.71 6.51 -13.36
CA PHE A 141 -15.62 6.36 -14.80
C PHE A 141 -15.40 4.90 -15.15
N GLU A 142 -16.20 4.39 -16.07
CA GLU A 142 -16.11 3.02 -16.57
C GLU A 142 -15.97 3.04 -18.09
N THR A 143 -14.94 2.34 -18.60
CA THR A 143 -14.68 2.23 -20.04
C THR A 143 -14.01 0.90 -20.38
N SER A 144 -14.03 0.55 -21.67
CA SER A 144 -13.21 -0.52 -22.24
C SER A 144 -12.66 -0.04 -23.59
N LEU A 145 -11.33 -0.05 -23.70
CA LEU A 145 -10.61 0.18 -24.94
C LEU A 145 -10.09 -1.15 -25.52
N ASP A 146 -9.87 -1.15 -26.78
CA ASP A 146 -9.20 -2.22 -27.51
C ASP A 146 -7.76 -1.76 -27.80
N ASP A 147 -6.66 -2.33 -27.24
CA ASP A 147 -6.60 -3.44 -26.25
C ASP A 147 -6.48 -2.93 -24.79
N TYR A 148 -5.65 -1.90 -24.56
CA TYR A 148 -5.25 -1.39 -23.25
C TYR A 148 -5.48 0.12 -23.13
N ALA A 149 -5.71 0.60 -21.92
CA ALA A 149 -5.83 2.01 -21.63
C ALA A 149 -5.13 2.43 -20.36
N GLU A 150 -4.51 3.61 -20.39
CA GLU A 150 -4.18 4.40 -19.19
C GLU A 150 -5.18 5.55 -19.06
N ILE A 151 -5.70 5.78 -17.85
CA ILE A 151 -6.70 6.80 -17.61
C ILE A 151 -6.17 7.82 -16.61
N TRP A 152 -6.11 9.05 -17.05
CA TRP A 152 -5.64 10.20 -16.30
C TRP A 152 -6.84 11.05 -15.87
N VAL A 153 -6.86 11.44 -14.59
CA VAL A 153 -7.90 12.31 -14.02
C VAL A 153 -7.24 13.57 -13.51
N ASP A 154 -7.65 14.72 -14.04
CA ASP A 154 -7.07 16.04 -13.71
C ASP A 154 -5.52 16.08 -13.76
N GLY A 155 -4.93 15.32 -14.69
CA GLY A 155 -3.49 15.24 -14.91
C GLY A 155 -2.76 14.17 -14.09
N GLU A 156 -3.47 13.45 -13.25
CA GLU A 156 -2.91 12.38 -12.43
C GLU A 156 -3.26 11.00 -13.01
N LEU A 157 -2.25 10.13 -13.12
CA LEU A 157 -2.44 8.75 -13.52
C LEU A 157 -3.06 7.96 -12.36
N SER A 158 -4.32 7.60 -12.50
CA SER A 158 -5.09 6.94 -11.42
C SER A 158 -4.59 5.54 -11.11
N ARG A 159 -4.53 5.24 -9.82
CA ARG A 159 -4.33 3.89 -9.29
C ARG A 159 -5.50 3.50 -8.42
N THR A 160 -5.90 2.24 -8.48
CA THR A 160 -7.03 1.72 -7.72
C THR A 160 -6.60 0.51 -6.90
N ALA A 161 -6.97 0.46 -5.63
CA ALA A 161 -6.72 -0.70 -4.78
C ALA A 161 -7.42 -1.94 -5.36
N GLY A 162 -6.71 -3.07 -5.37
CA GLY A 162 -7.22 -4.31 -5.95
C GLY A 162 -6.99 -4.47 -7.46
N GLN A 163 -6.37 -3.50 -8.13
CA GLN A 163 -5.88 -3.64 -9.51
C GLN A 163 -4.39 -3.99 -9.53
N ALA A 164 -4.05 -5.11 -10.15
CA ALA A 164 -2.66 -5.45 -10.40
C ALA A 164 -2.06 -4.45 -11.42
N GLY A 165 -0.87 -3.91 -11.11
CA GLY A 165 -0.15 -3.05 -12.04
C GLY A 165 -0.57 -1.58 -12.06
N GLY A 166 -1.34 -1.11 -11.09
CA GLY A 166 -1.73 0.30 -10.99
C GLY A 166 -2.79 0.67 -12.03
N SER A 167 -2.60 1.78 -12.75
CA SER A 167 -3.56 2.31 -13.72
C SER A 167 -3.57 1.64 -15.08
N VAL A 168 -2.55 0.86 -15.38
CA VAL A 168 -2.52 0.04 -16.60
C VAL A 168 -3.33 -1.21 -16.36
N ILE A 169 -4.25 -1.51 -17.25
CA ILE A 169 -5.17 -2.62 -17.08
C ILE A 169 -4.46 -3.94 -17.22
N ALA A 170 -4.75 -4.79 -16.27
CA ALA A 170 -4.43 -6.19 -16.37
C ALA A 170 -5.42 -6.86 -17.32
N GLY A 171 -5.03 -7.05 -18.53
CA GLY A 171 -5.78 -7.87 -19.46
C GLY A 171 -6.28 -7.15 -20.72
N TRP A 172 -6.29 -7.90 -21.74
CA TRP A 172 -6.73 -7.54 -23.07
C TRP A 172 -8.25 -7.28 -23.07
N ASN A 173 -8.66 -6.12 -23.56
CA ASN A 173 -10.06 -5.71 -23.63
C ASN A 173 -10.80 -5.67 -22.27
N ALA A 174 -10.07 -5.56 -21.18
CA ALA A 174 -10.68 -5.50 -19.86
C ALA A 174 -11.46 -4.21 -19.62
N THR A 175 -12.46 -4.29 -18.77
CA THR A 175 -13.19 -3.11 -18.31
C THR A 175 -12.37 -2.36 -17.28
N ASN A 176 -12.17 -1.07 -17.53
CA ASN A 176 -11.57 -0.13 -16.59
C ASN A 176 -12.65 0.52 -15.75
N ARG A 177 -12.46 0.58 -14.44
CA ARG A 177 -13.30 1.33 -13.53
C ARG A 177 -12.42 2.08 -12.53
N LEU A 178 -12.61 3.39 -12.42
CA LEU A 178 -11.85 4.21 -11.49
C LEU A 178 -12.71 5.35 -10.93
N VAL A 179 -12.40 5.77 -9.71
CA VAL A 179 -13.02 6.93 -9.09
C VAL A 179 -12.48 8.20 -9.75
N VAL A 180 -13.37 9.05 -10.26
CA VAL A 180 -13.03 10.33 -10.88
C VAL A 180 -13.39 11.54 -10.01
N GLY A 181 -14.07 11.30 -8.90
CA GLY A 181 -14.37 12.34 -7.91
C GLY A 181 -15.17 11.80 -6.73
N ARG A 182 -14.94 12.40 -5.57
CA ARG A 182 -15.67 12.13 -4.31
C ARG A 182 -16.26 13.42 -3.78
N ASN A 183 -17.30 13.29 -2.96
CA ASN A 183 -17.99 14.45 -2.37
C ASN A 183 -18.28 15.53 -3.43
N LEU A 184 -18.77 15.08 -4.57
CA LEU A 184 -18.99 15.90 -5.75
C LEU A 184 -19.86 17.11 -5.45
N LYS A 185 -19.59 18.18 -6.19
CA LYS A 185 -20.42 19.40 -6.19
C LYS A 185 -20.90 19.67 -7.60
N PRO A 186 -22.19 19.95 -7.82
CA PRO A 186 -22.67 20.46 -9.09
C PRO A 186 -21.83 21.66 -9.56
N GLY A 187 -21.47 21.68 -10.83
CA GLY A 187 -20.57 22.67 -11.40
C GLY A 187 -19.06 22.37 -11.26
N GLN A 188 -18.68 21.34 -10.51
CA GLN A 188 -17.29 20.87 -10.44
C GLN A 188 -16.84 20.38 -11.83
N LYS A 189 -15.65 20.82 -12.26
CA LYS A 189 -15.03 20.37 -13.52
C LYS A 189 -14.10 19.22 -13.26
N ILE A 190 -14.12 18.22 -14.13
CA ILE A 190 -13.25 17.05 -14.11
C ILE A 190 -12.72 16.85 -15.53
N ARG A 191 -11.41 16.56 -15.64
CA ARG A 191 -10.74 16.33 -16.91
C ARG A 191 -10.32 14.87 -16.97
N LEU A 192 -10.73 14.17 -18.03
CA LEU A 192 -10.28 12.81 -18.32
C LEU A 192 -9.44 12.81 -19.58
N ALA A 193 -8.29 12.15 -19.50
CA ALA A 193 -7.48 11.80 -20.65
C ALA A 193 -7.23 10.29 -20.64
N ILE A 194 -7.50 9.64 -21.77
CA ILE A 194 -7.38 8.19 -21.92
C ILE A 194 -6.36 7.92 -23.03
N PHE A 195 -5.23 7.34 -22.63
CA PHE A 195 -4.18 6.88 -23.54
C PHE A 195 -4.50 5.47 -23.95
N GLY A 196 -4.77 5.27 -25.23
CA GLY A 196 -5.07 3.97 -25.83
C GLY A 196 -3.84 3.34 -26.46
N ILE A 197 -3.65 2.04 -26.24
CA ILE A 197 -2.56 1.24 -26.78
C ILE A 197 -3.13 -0.02 -27.41
N ASN A 198 -2.82 -0.27 -28.68
CA ASN A 198 -3.03 -1.55 -29.33
C ASN A 198 -1.81 -1.92 -30.17
N GLY A 199 -1.27 -3.13 -29.95
CA GLY A 199 -0.10 -3.64 -30.63
C GLY A 199 -0.22 -5.11 -31.01
N PRO A 200 0.54 -5.57 -32.03
CA PRO A 200 0.50 -6.95 -32.45
C PRO A 200 1.13 -7.85 -31.42
N LEU A 201 0.32 -8.59 -30.69
CA LEU A 201 0.81 -9.67 -29.85
C LEU A 201 1.12 -10.93 -30.66
N SER A 202 0.51 -11.12 -31.82
CA SER A 202 0.79 -12.33 -32.61
C SER A 202 0.64 -12.27 -34.12
N ASN A 203 -0.13 -11.48 -34.77
CA ASN A 203 -0.15 -11.42 -36.22
C ASN A 203 -1.27 -10.64 -36.91
N PRO A 204 -1.34 -9.36 -36.93
CA PRO A 204 -2.00 -8.78 -38.10
C PRO A 204 -1.18 -7.69 -38.77
N PRO A 205 -1.47 -7.40 -40.00
CA PRO A 205 -0.85 -6.28 -40.72
C PRO A 205 -1.29 -4.92 -40.16
N THR A 206 -2.43 -4.82 -39.47
CA THR A 206 -3.03 -3.55 -39.01
C THR A 206 -3.82 -3.79 -37.74
N ASN A 207 -3.58 -2.97 -36.73
CA ASN A 207 -4.37 -2.92 -35.51
C ASN A 207 -5.32 -1.72 -35.49
N TYR A 208 -6.31 -1.77 -34.62
CA TYR A 208 -7.31 -0.74 -34.45
C TYR A 208 -7.50 -0.42 -33.00
N ILE A 209 -7.80 0.85 -32.69
CA ILE A 209 -8.22 1.29 -31.36
C ILE A 209 -9.64 1.84 -31.46
N TRP A 210 -10.49 1.48 -30.52
CA TRP A 210 -11.80 2.11 -30.33
C TRP A 210 -12.22 1.96 -28.87
N MET A 211 -13.06 2.87 -28.43
CA MET A 211 -13.66 2.82 -27.10
C MET A 211 -15.04 2.17 -27.21
N ARG A 212 -15.25 1.06 -26.51
CA ARG A 212 -16.48 0.27 -26.60
C ARG A 212 -17.64 0.94 -25.87
N PHE A 213 -17.35 1.59 -24.75
CA PHE A 213 -18.28 2.39 -23.98
C PHE A 213 -17.51 3.37 -23.09
N ALA A 214 -18.21 4.44 -22.66
CA ALA A 214 -17.70 5.43 -21.71
C ALA A 214 -18.85 5.87 -20.80
N ARG A 215 -18.77 5.54 -19.52
CA ARG A 215 -19.88 5.74 -18.57
C ARG A 215 -19.41 6.44 -17.32
N LEU A 216 -20.21 7.37 -16.81
CA LEU A 216 -20.09 7.91 -15.46
C LEU A 216 -21.16 7.28 -14.58
N GLN A 217 -20.73 6.60 -13.54
CA GLN A 217 -21.57 5.95 -12.53
C GLN A 217 -21.52 6.75 -11.24
N PHE A 218 -22.65 7.06 -10.64
CA PHE A 218 -22.74 7.85 -9.41
C PHE A 218 -23.28 7.00 -8.28
N TYR A 219 -22.64 7.14 -7.11
CA TYR A 219 -22.96 6.38 -5.90
C TYR A 219 -23.15 7.33 -4.72
N LYS A 220 -24.32 7.28 -4.05
CA LYS A 220 -24.65 8.14 -2.89
C LYS A 220 -23.85 7.85 -1.64
N THR A 221 -23.42 6.62 -1.47
CA THR A 221 -22.68 6.19 -0.28
C THR A 221 -21.22 6.01 -0.62
N GLN A 222 -20.34 6.19 0.39
CA GLN A 222 -18.97 5.70 0.33
C GLN A 222 -19.01 4.23 -0.13
N PRO A 223 -18.09 3.79 -1.00
CA PRO A 223 -18.07 2.40 -1.42
C PRO A 223 -18.03 1.50 -0.19
N GLY A 224 -18.99 0.62 -0.11
CA GLY A 224 -18.96 -0.47 0.86
C GLY A 224 -17.74 -1.38 0.62
N PRO A 225 -17.49 -2.32 1.52
CA PRO A 225 -16.42 -3.28 1.34
C PRO A 225 -16.53 -4.01 -0.01
N VAL A 226 -15.40 -4.16 -0.69
CA VAL A 226 -15.31 -4.96 -1.93
C VAL A 226 -15.25 -6.42 -1.55
N ALA A 227 -16.21 -7.23 -2.03
CA ALA A 227 -16.17 -8.67 -1.83
C ALA A 227 -14.90 -9.25 -2.47
N VAL A 228 -14.14 -10.00 -1.69
CA VAL A 228 -12.91 -10.66 -2.12
C VAL A 228 -13.10 -12.17 -2.01
N THR A 229 -12.77 -12.90 -3.07
CA THR A 229 -12.71 -14.37 -3.04
C THR A 229 -11.27 -14.80 -2.85
N PRO A 230 -10.92 -15.44 -1.73
CA PRO A 230 -9.57 -15.94 -1.50
C PRO A 230 -9.14 -16.91 -2.61
N GLN A 231 -7.96 -16.71 -3.17
CA GLN A 231 -7.39 -17.54 -4.23
C GLN A 231 -6.26 -18.40 -3.68
N GLU A 232 -6.35 -19.71 -3.83
CA GLU A 232 -5.24 -20.61 -3.49
C GLU A 232 -4.05 -20.32 -4.42
N VAL A 233 -2.88 -20.12 -3.81
CA VAL A 233 -1.63 -19.85 -4.53
C VAL A 233 -0.58 -20.89 -4.21
N ASN A 234 0.37 -21.06 -5.12
CA ASN A 234 1.49 -21.96 -4.89
C ASN A 234 2.38 -21.45 -3.76
N VAL A 235 2.64 -22.30 -2.80
CA VAL A 235 3.57 -22.06 -1.70
C VAL A 235 4.65 -23.14 -1.71
N ARG A 236 5.86 -22.76 -1.37
CA ARG A 236 6.93 -23.72 -1.08
C ARG A 236 7.32 -23.59 0.38
N VAL A 237 7.32 -24.70 1.11
CA VAL A 237 7.84 -24.77 2.48
C VAL A 237 9.17 -25.49 2.43
N GLN A 238 10.25 -24.77 2.67
CA GLN A 238 11.57 -25.37 2.87
C GLN A 238 11.62 -25.91 4.29
N ARG A 239 11.87 -27.23 4.44
CA ARG A 239 11.88 -27.95 5.71
C ARG A 239 13.30 -28.30 6.04
N ASN A 240 13.91 -27.58 7.00
CA ASN A 240 15.32 -27.78 7.39
C ASN A 240 15.44 -28.69 8.59
N ASP A 241 14.37 -28.79 9.39
CA ASP A 241 14.30 -29.66 10.56
C ASP A 241 12.93 -30.32 10.66
N PRO A 242 12.84 -31.61 11.07
CA PRO A 242 11.54 -32.30 11.21
C PRO A 242 10.57 -31.64 12.19
N ALA A 243 11.04 -30.81 13.12
CA ALA A 243 10.18 -30.10 14.05
C ALA A 243 9.22 -29.11 13.34
N ILE A 244 9.56 -28.64 12.14
CA ILE A 244 8.67 -27.79 11.35
C ILE A 244 7.33 -28.48 11.04
N ASP A 245 7.28 -29.81 10.95
CA ASP A 245 6.06 -30.58 10.63
C ASP A 245 5.02 -30.47 11.74
N LYS A 246 5.44 -30.15 12.97
CA LYS A 246 4.51 -29.84 14.07
C LYS A 246 3.85 -28.47 13.90
N ILE A 247 4.51 -27.57 13.19
CA ILE A 247 4.12 -26.16 13.00
C ILE A 247 3.33 -26.02 11.69
N VAL A 248 3.94 -26.43 10.57
CA VAL A 248 3.42 -26.26 9.22
C VAL A 248 2.90 -27.59 8.69
N PRO A 249 1.57 -27.77 8.52
CA PRO A 249 1.02 -28.99 7.95
C PRO A 249 1.68 -29.37 6.62
N LEU A 250 1.83 -30.67 6.33
CA LEU A 250 2.43 -31.14 5.07
C LEU A 250 1.61 -30.69 3.83
N ASN A 251 0.31 -30.57 4.00
CA ASN A 251 -0.64 -30.13 2.96
C ASN A 251 -1.14 -28.70 3.20
N ALA A 252 -0.37 -27.88 3.90
CA ALA A 252 -0.74 -26.50 4.17
C ALA A 252 -0.93 -25.71 2.86
N LYS A 253 -1.97 -24.88 2.84
CA LYS A 253 -2.35 -24.05 1.71
C LYS A 253 -2.16 -22.58 2.07
N VAL A 254 -1.76 -21.79 1.07
CA VAL A 254 -1.74 -20.33 1.17
C VAL A 254 -2.82 -19.77 0.28
N TYR A 255 -3.53 -18.79 0.80
CA TYR A 255 -4.54 -18.05 0.04
C TYR A 255 -4.15 -16.60 -0.08
N LYS A 256 -4.16 -16.08 -1.32
CA LYS A 256 -4.13 -14.65 -1.59
C LYS A 256 -5.51 -14.08 -1.29
N LEU A 257 -5.55 -13.08 -0.42
CA LEU A 257 -6.77 -12.43 0.05
C LEU A 257 -7.07 -11.14 -0.73
N ALA A 258 -6.02 -10.37 -1.04
CA ALA A 258 -6.14 -9.14 -1.79
C ALA A 258 -4.82 -8.79 -2.46
N GLU A 259 -4.88 -7.92 -3.47
CA GLU A 259 -3.73 -7.42 -4.23
C GLU A 259 -3.96 -5.98 -4.70
N GLY A 260 -2.93 -5.34 -5.26
CA GLY A 260 -3.02 -4.00 -5.83
C GLY A 260 -2.60 -2.88 -4.88
N PHE A 261 -1.98 -3.22 -3.75
CA PHE A 261 -1.36 -2.26 -2.84
C PHE A 261 -0.01 -1.80 -3.38
N LEU A 262 0.47 -0.65 -2.93
CA LEU A 262 1.84 -0.21 -3.25
C LEU A 262 2.85 -0.93 -2.36
N PHE A 263 2.53 -1.07 -1.07
CA PHE A 263 3.39 -1.75 -0.10
C PHE A 263 2.56 -2.13 1.13
N THR A 264 2.49 -3.40 1.49
CA THR A 264 1.68 -3.85 2.64
C THR A 264 2.53 -4.07 3.88
N GLU A 265 2.07 -3.52 5.01
CA GLU A 265 2.78 -3.52 6.29
C GLU A 265 1.85 -3.59 7.49
N GLY A 266 2.45 -3.77 8.67
CA GLY A 266 1.85 -3.63 9.99
C GLY A 266 0.52 -4.34 10.18
N PRO A 267 0.35 -5.60 9.79
CA PRO A 267 -0.93 -6.27 9.93
C PRO A 267 -1.24 -6.54 11.41
N ILE A 268 -2.53 -6.37 11.78
CA ILE A 268 -3.05 -6.73 13.11
C ILE A 268 -4.46 -7.28 13.03
N TRP A 269 -4.72 -8.38 13.71
CA TRP A 269 -6.06 -8.93 13.85
C TRP A 269 -6.84 -8.21 14.94
N VAL A 270 -8.07 -7.82 14.66
CA VAL A 270 -9.00 -7.18 15.61
C VAL A 270 -10.06 -8.20 16.04
N PRO A 271 -9.92 -8.82 17.22
CA PRO A 271 -10.79 -9.93 17.62
C PRO A 271 -12.26 -9.52 17.80
N SER A 272 -12.50 -8.33 18.35
CA SER A 272 -13.86 -7.81 18.60
C SER A 272 -14.69 -7.66 17.33
N GLY A 273 -14.03 -7.37 16.20
CA GLY A 273 -14.68 -7.18 14.91
C GLY A 273 -14.44 -8.30 13.91
N LYS A 274 -13.61 -9.30 14.24
CA LYS A 274 -13.21 -10.43 13.37
C LYS A 274 -12.73 -9.98 12.00
N TYR A 275 -11.79 -9.03 11.99
CA TYR A 275 -11.15 -8.53 10.78
C TYR A 275 -9.68 -8.22 11.00
N LEU A 276 -8.94 -8.18 9.90
CA LEU A 276 -7.56 -7.74 9.84
C LEU A 276 -7.50 -6.26 9.48
N LEU A 277 -6.66 -5.49 10.16
CA LEU A 277 -6.17 -4.19 9.68
C LEU A 277 -4.75 -4.36 9.18
N PHE A 278 -4.37 -3.59 8.17
CA PHE A 278 -2.99 -3.51 7.69
C PHE A 278 -2.74 -2.17 7.03
N SER A 279 -1.50 -1.74 7.05
CA SER A 279 -1.05 -0.48 6.45
C SER A 279 -0.64 -0.66 4.99
N ASP A 280 -0.86 0.38 4.18
CA ASP A 280 -0.16 0.64 2.94
C ASP A 280 0.58 1.99 3.11
N PRO A 281 1.83 1.97 3.61
CA PRO A 281 2.59 3.18 3.92
C PRO A 281 2.75 4.11 2.72
N ASN A 282 2.93 3.55 1.53
CA ASN A 282 3.12 4.32 0.30
C ASN A 282 1.83 5.03 -0.12
N ASN A 283 0.66 4.43 0.16
CA ASN A 283 -0.65 5.00 -0.11
C ASN A 283 -1.20 5.84 1.06
N ASN A 284 -0.46 5.97 2.16
CA ASN A 284 -0.91 6.68 3.35
C ASN A 284 -2.28 6.20 3.86
N THR A 285 -2.51 4.88 3.85
CA THR A 285 -3.82 4.27 4.09
C THR A 285 -3.72 3.03 4.99
N ILE A 286 -4.67 2.88 5.91
CA ILE A 286 -4.94 1.61 6.61
C ILE A 286 -6.17 0.96 5.96
N TYR A 287 -6.03 -0.30 5.59
CA TYR A 287 -7.10 -1.12 5.05
C TYR A 287 -7.65 -2.08 6.11
N ARG A 288 -8.90 -2.48 5.91
CA ARG A 288 -9.59 -3.52 6.67
C ARG A 288 -10.00 -4.66 5.75
N TYR A 289 -9.66 -5.88 6.13
CA TYR A 289 -10.08 -7.10 5.45
C TYR A 289 -10.85 -8.02 6.40
N SER A 290 -11.96 -8.59 5.94
CA SER A 290 -12.63 -9.73 6.59
C SER A 290 -13.24 -10.67 5.56
N ASP A 291 -13.37 -11.95 5.89
CA ASP A 291 -14.01 -12.94 5.00
C ASP A 291 -15.47 -12.59 4.71
N LEU A 292 -16.16 -11.98 5.67
CA LEU A 292 -17.58 -11.62 5.52
C LEU A 292 -17.81 -10.37 4.70
N ALA A 293 -17.01 -9.30 4.96
CA ALA A 293 -17.23 -7.99 4.36
C ALA A 293 -16.26 -7.67 3.21
N GLY A 294 -15.18 -8.46 3.04
CA GLY A 294 -14.14 -8.18 2.05
C GLY A 294 -13.18 -7.07 2.47
N LEU A 295 -12.67 -6.34 1.48
CA LEU A 295 -11.66 -5.28 1.62
C LEU A 295 -12.32 -3.90 1.67
N SER A 296 -11.86 -3.04 2.59
CA SER A 296 -12.30 -1.63 2.68
C SER A 296 -11.19 -0.74 3.23
N VAL A 297 -11.26 0.56 2.97
CA VAL A 297 -10.43 1.56 3.67
C VAL A 297 -10.92 1.70 5.10
N TYR A 298 -9.99 1.69 6.05
CA TYR A 298 -10.28 1.95 7.46
C TYR A 298 -9.91 3.37 7.86
N LEU A 299 -8.71 3.84 7.47
CA LEU A 299 -8.22 5.19 7.76
C LEU A 299 -7.36 5.73 6.62
N THR A 300 -7.65 6.95 6.17
CA THR A 300 -6.82 7.74 5.25
C THR A 300 -7.04 9.24 5.50
N PRO A 301 -5.98 10.08 5.58
CA PRO A 301 -4.57 9.71 5.66
C PRO A 301 -4.23 8.98 6.95
N SER A 302 -3.33 7.99 6.90
CA SER A 302 -3.01 7.14 8.05
C SER A 302 -1.76 7.58 8.83
N GLY A 303 -0.80 8.22 8.16
CA GLY A 303 0.49 8.50 8.76
C GLY A 303 1.11 9.86 8.43
N TYR A 304 0.58 10.60 7.44
CA TYR A 304 1.07 11.92 7.09
C TYR A 304 -0.04 12.88 6.68
N THR A 305 0.01 14.08 7.25
CA THR A 305 -0.97 15.15 7.03
C THR A 305 -0.34 16.45 6.49
N GLY A 306 0.97 16.42 6.20
CA GLY A 306 1.70 17.57 5.65
C GLY A 306 1.43 17.80 4.16
N LYS A 307 1.84 18.99 3.68
CA LYS A 307 1.61 19.43 2.29
C LYS A 307 2.67 18.90 1.30
N ASP A 308 3.83 18.48 1.79
CA ASP A 308 4.99 18.00 1.03
C ASP A 308 5.01 16.46 0.90
N ILE A 309 3.83 15.84 0.92
CA ILE A 309 3.67 14.37 0.86
C ILE A 309 4.37 13.74 -0.36
N ALA A 310 4.46 14.47 -1.46
CA ALA A 310 5.13 14.02 -2.68
C ALA A 310 6.64 13.75 -2.52
N GLU A 311 7.27 14.29 -1.46
CA GLU A 311 8.68 14.01 -1.16
C GLU A 311 8.88 12.65 -0.48
N TYR A 312 7.81 12.04 0.06
CA TYR A 312 7.87 10.84 0.88
C TYR A 312 7.57 9.58 0.06
N GLY A 313 8.45 8.59 0.14
CA GLY A 313 8.18 7.25 -0.43
C GLY A 313 7.17 6.46 0.40
N GLN A 314 7.22 6.62 1.72
CA GLN A 314 6.37 5.91 2.69
C GLN A 314 5.77 6.89 3.71
N PRO A 315 4.85 7.78 3.31
CA PRO A 315 4.30 8.78 4.22
C PRO A 315 3.32 8.22 5.25
N GLY A 316 2.73 7.06 5.00
CA GLY A 316 1.63 6.49 5.75
C GLY A 316 2.00 5.93 7.13
N SER A 317 1.04 5.22 7.71
CA SER A 317 1.29 4.34 8.86
C SER A 317 2.12 3.12 8.45
N ASN A 318 2.87 2.55 9.40
CA ASN A 318 3.54 1.27 9.24
C ASN A 318 2.99 0.27 10.26
N GLY A 319 3.61 0.05 11.40
CA GLY A 319 3.18 -0.88 12.44
C GLY A 319 1.82 -0.54 13.05
N LEU A 320 1.03 -1.57 13.29
CA LEU A 320 -0.26 -1.52 13.98
C LEU A 320 -0.27 -2.52 15.13
N THR A 321 -0.83 -2.12 16.29
CA THR A 321 -1.09 -3.04 17.40
C THR A 321 -2.31 -2.60 18.20
N LEU A 322 -2.80 -3.49 19.08
CA LEU A 322 -3.89 -3.18 20.01
C LEU A 322 -3.32 -2.98 21.42
N ASP A 323 -3.74 -1.90 22.09
CA ASP A 323 -3.44 -1.74 23.50
C ASP A 323 -4.29 -2.69 24.38
N PRO A 324 -4.01 -2.83 25.69
CA PRO A 324 -4.78 -3.70 26.57
C PRO A 324 -6.29 -3.41 26.63
N GLN A 325 -6.72 -2.20 26.25
CA GLN A 325 -8.13 -1.81 26.15
C GLN A 325 -8.74 -2.12 24.77
N GLY A 326 -7.98 -2.71 23.86
CA GLY A 326 -8.42 -3.03 22.50
C GLY A 326 -8.38 -1.84 21.54
N ARG A 327 -7.79 -0.70 21.92
CA ARG A 327 -7.68 0.49 21.07
C ARG A 327 -6.50 0.37 20.13
N LEU A 328 -6.65 0.88 18.91
CA LEU A 328 -5.61 0.80 17.89
C LEU A 328 -4.47 1.79 18.18
N THR A 329 -3.26 1.27 18.23
CA THR A 329 -2.02 2.06 18.28
C THR A 329 -1.33 1.95 16.92
N VAL A 330 -0.85 3.09 16.41
CA VAL A 330 -0.37 3.26 15.03
C VAL A 330 0.98 3.97 15.02
N ASP A 331 1.94 3.40 14.35
CA ASP A 331 3.19 4.05 14.00
C ASP A 331 3.01 4.88 12.72
N GLN A 332 3.19 6.20 12.83
CA GLN A 332 3.03 7.16 11.73
C GLN A 332 4.41 7.58 11.20
N HIS A 333 4.81 7.06 10.03
CA HIS A 333 6.09 7.37 9.41
C HIS A 333 6.25 8.87 9.11
N GLY A 334 5.37 9.44 8.30
CA GLY A 334 5.49 10.81 7.84
C GLY A 334 5.30 11.85 8.95
N ASN A 335 4.33 11.63 9.85
CA ASN A 335 4.14 12.50 11.03
C ASN A 335 5.21 12.26 12.11
N ARG A 336 6.01 11.19 12.03
CA ARG A 336 7.13 10.88 12.93
C ARG A 336 6.68 10.74 14.38
N ARG A 337 5.63 9.94 14.61
CA ARG A 337 5.01 9.79 15.92
C ARG A 337 4.29 8.46 16.07
N VAL A 338 4.07 8.05 17.32
CA VAL A 338 3.17 6.96 17.68
C VAL A 338 1.89 7.55 18.23
N ILE A 339 0.75 7.12 17.70
CA ILE A 339 -0.57 7.55 18.18
C ILE A 339 -1.40 6.37 18.62
N ARG A 340 -2.42 6.68 19.42
CA ARG A 340 -3.52 5.77 19.76
C ARG A 340 -4.84 6.36 19.27
N ILE A 341 -5.64 5.54 18.61
CA ILE A 341 -7.01 5.88 18.21
C ILE A 341 -7.95 5.46 19.36
N ASN A 342 -8.67 6.41 19.91
CA ASN A 342 -9.63 6.19 21.00
C ASN A 342 -10.97 5.66 20.46
N ALA A 343 -11.82 5.13 21.31
CA ALA A 343 -13.14 4.59 20.94
C ALA A 343 -14.08 5.62 20.28
N ASP A 344 -13.93 6.90 20.62
CA ASP A 344 -14.68 8.03 20.02
C ASP A 344 -14.10 8.49 18.66
N GLY A 345 -13.04 7.83 18.16
CA GLY A 345 -12.34 8.18 16.92
C GLY A 345 -11.31 9.30 17.08
N SER A 346 -11.19 9.92 18.25
CA SER A 346 -10.13 10.89 18.54
C SER A 346 -8.76 10.22 18.63
N THR A 347 -7.67 10.99 18.51
CA THR A 347 -6.31 10.47 18.58
C THR A 347 -5.56 11.04 19.80
N THR A 348 -4.72 10.19 20.40
CA THR A 348 -3.78 10.58 21.46
C THR A 348 -2.38 10.31 20.97
N VAL A 349 -1.50 11.32 20.98
CA VAL A 349 -0.07 11.13 20.72
C VAL A 349 0.57 10.46 21.93
N LEU A 350 1.19 9.31 21.73
CA LEU A 350 1.91 8.54 22.75
C LEU A 350 3.40 8.91 22.80
N ALA A 351 4.01 9.15 21.62
CA ALA A 351 5.40 9.57 21.47
C ALA A 351 5.59 10.30 20.14
N ASP A 352 6.33 11.42 20.13
CA ASP A 352 6.69 12.18 18.94
C ASP A 352 8.12 12.76 19.01
N ASN A 353 8.67 12.90 20.22
CA ASN A 353 10.00 13.41 20.44
C ASN A 353 10.69 12.74 21.65
N TYR A 354 12.01 12.68 21.60
CA TYR A 354 12.86 12.25 22.71
C TYR A 354 13.94 13.29 23.01
N GLN A 355 13.97 13.80 24.23
CA GLN A 355 14.90 14.86 24.67
C GLN A 355 14.89 16.11 23.77
N GLY A 356 13.70 16.53 23.32
CA GLY A 356 13.51 17.70 22.46
C GLY A 356 13.82 17.49 21.00
N LYS A 357 14.17 16.28 20.54
CA LYS A 357 14.38 15.88 19.15
C LYS A 357 13.24 15.01 18.67
N ARG A 358 12.76 15.25 17.46
CA ARG A 358 11.72 14.43 16.85
C ARG A 358 12.21 13.00 16.64
N LEU A 359 11.33 12.04 16.81
CA LEU A 359 11.55 10.64 16.42
C LEU A 359 11.91 10.56 14.93
N ASN A 360 12.53 9.48 14.49
CA ASN A 360 12.86 9.27 13.07
C ASN A 360 11.59 8.96 12.26
N SER A 361 11.10 7.74 12.35
CA SER A 361 9.83 7.28 11.79
C SER A 361 9.45 5.95 12.43
N PRO A 362 8.67 5.95 13.53
CA PRO A 362 8.27 4.73 14.23
C PRO A 362 7.74 3.67 13.28
N ASN A 363 8.21 2.41 13.42
CA ASN A 363 8.06 1.38 12.40
C ASN A 363 7.24 0.15 12.84
N ASP A 364 7.68 -0.61 13.84
CA ASP A 364 6.92 -1.76 14.39
C ASP A 364 6.82 -1.66 15.91
N LEU A 365 5.79 -2.28 16.49
CA LEU A 365 5.43 -2.05 17.88
C LEU A 365 4.76 -3.26 18.53
N VAL A 366 4.94 -3.38 19.85
CA VAL A 366 4.34 -4.43 20.67
C VAL A 366 4.04 -3.92 22.07
N TYR A 367 2.90 -4.33 22.63
CA TYR A 367 2.61 -4.13 24.03
C TYR A 367 3.07 -5.31 24.88
N ARG A 368 3.66 -5.02 26.03
CA ARG A 368 3.83 -5.95 27.12
C ARG A 368 2.52 -6.05 27.92
N SER A 369 2.29 -7.16 28.62
CA SER A 369 1.06 -7.42 29.37
C SER A 369 0.76 -6.39 30.46
N ASP A 370 1.80 -5.70 30.97
CA ASP A 370 1.68 -4.62 31.95
C ASP A 370 1.22 -3.27 31.33
N GLY A 371 1.01 -3.23 30.02
CA GLY A 371 0.59 -2.03 29.27
C GLY A 371 1.74 -1.14 28.79
N THR A 372 3.00 -1.55 28.99
CA THR A 372 4.16 -0.84 28.43
C THR A 372 4.21 -1.09 26.92
N LEU A 373 4.22 -0.03 26.13
CA LEU A 373 4.43 -0.08 24.69
C LEU A 373 5.91 -0.07 24.38
N TYR A 374 6.36 -0.93 23.46
CA TYR A 374 7.70 -0.89 22.86
C TYR A 374 7.57 -0.69 21.35
N PHE A 375 8.45 0.12 20.77
CA PHE A 375 8.47 0.36 19.33
C PHE A 375 9.88 0.62 18.80
N THR A 376 10.07 0.39 17.51
CA THR A 376 11.30 0.67 16.77
C THR A 376 11.19 1.98 16.01
N ASP A 377 12.31 2.73 15.90
CA ASP A 377 12.32 4.08 15.28
C ASP A 377 13.48 4.23 14.27
N PRO A 378 13.49 3.44 13.18
CA PRO A 378 14.41 3.66 12.07
C PRO A 378 13.91 4.82 11.18
N PRO A 379 14.74 5.36 10.27
CA PRO A 379 14.37 6.50 9.43
C PRO A 379 13.69 6.11 8.10
N PHE A 380 12.99 4.97 8.02
CA PHE A 380 12.43 4.45 6.77
C PHE A 380 11.33 5.31 6.18
N GLY A 381 10.58 6.03 7.02
CA GLY A 381 9.55 6.98 6.60
C GLY A 381 10.09 8.35 6.21
N LEU A 382 11.39 8.63 6.35
CA LEU A 382 12.00 9.86 5.89
C LEU A 382 12.35 9.78 4.40
N PRO A 383 12.20 10.86 3.61
CA PRO A 383 12.44 10.84 2.16
C PRO A 383 13.79 10.33 1.70
N LYS A 384 14.86 10.58 2.46
CA LYS A 384 16.22 10.11 2.14
C LYS A 384 16.75 9.10 3.16
N PHE A 385 15.85 8.44 3.88
CA PHE A 385 16.20 7.40 4.86
C PHE A 385 17.28 7.87 5.86
N PHE A 386 18.33 7.08 6.03
CA PHE A 386 19.44 7.35 6.95
C PHE A 386 20.19 8.66 6.66
N SER A 387 20.15 9.15 5.43
CA SER A 387 20.83 10.39 4.99
C SER A 387 19.92 11.62 4.97
N ASP A 388 18.66 11.50 5.38
CA ASP A 388 17.72 12.62 5.35
C ASP A 388 18.12 13.72 6.34
N PRO A 389 18.22 15.00 5.88
CA PRO A 389 18.62 16.11 6.75
C PRO A 389 17.58 16.43 7.85
N ARG A 390 16.35 15.92 7.73
CA ARG A 390 15.29 16.04 8.76
C ARG A 390 15.50 15.07 9.93
N LYS A 391 16.45 14.12 9.83
CA LYS A 391 16.79 13.19 10.89
C LYS A 391 17.50 13.94 12.04
N GLU A 392 16.84 14.02 13.20
CA GLU A 392 17.33 14.76 14.37
C GLU A 392 18.07 13.87 15.37
N LEU A 393 17.59 12.63 15.57
CA LEU A 393 18.25 11.65 16.42
C LEU A 393 19.47 11.07 15.69
N PRO A 394 20.65 10.98 16.33
CA PRO A 394 21.87 10.48 15.67
C PRO A 394 21.90 8.96 15.47
N TYR A 395 20.91 8.26 15.97
CA TYR A 395 20.75 6.79 15.96
C TYR A 395 19.36 6.39 15.49
N SER A 396 19.17 5.11 15.25
CA SER A 396 17.88 4.45 15.18
C SER A 396 17.63 3.79 16.54
N GLY A 397 16.53 4.14 17.22
CA GLY A 397 16.28 3.70 18.57
C GLY A 397 15.24 2.58 18.67
N VAL A 398 15.34 1.77 19.72
CA VAL A 398 14.21 1.04 20.30
C VAL A 398 13.76 1.83 21.51
N PHE A 399 12.47 2.11 21.59
CA PHE A 399 11.90 2.91 22.66
C PHE A 399 10.80 2.17 23.42
N SER A 400 10.50 2.62 24.65
CA SER A 400 9.32 2.20 25.38
C SER A 400 8.54 3.39 25.91
N VAL A 401 7.21 3.22 26.03
CA VAL A 401 6.31 4.20 26.65
C VAL A 401 5.56 3.51 27.79
N LYS A 402 5.72 4.03 28.99
CA LYS A 402 4.97 3.60 30.18
C LYS A 402 4.47 4.81 30.93
N ASP A 403 3.19 4.85 31.27
CA ASP A 403 2.55 5.96 32.02
C ASP A 403 2.86 7.35 31.42
N GLY A 404 2.86 7.44 30.08
CA GLY A 404 3.16 8.66 29.33
C GLY A 404 4.65 9.07 29.31
N LYS A 405 5.57 8.23 29.80
CA LYS A 405 7.00 8.49 29.78
C LYS A 405 7.68 7.68 28.68
N LEU A 406 8.31 8.40 27.75
CA LEU A 406 9.13 7.82 26.70
C LEU A 406 10.55 7.56 27.23
N GLN A 407 11.05 6.34 27.02
CA GLN A 407 12.40 5.91 27.40
C GLN A 407 13.11 5.28 26.20
N LEU A 408 14.41 5.56 26.07
CA LEU A 408 15.27 4.88 25.12
C LEU A 408 15.69 3.52 25.73
N VAL A 409 15.41 2.45 24.99
CA VAL A 409 15.68 1.07 25.39
C VAL A 409 17.03 0.59 24.84
N SER A 410 17.27 0.82 23.53
CA SER A 410 18.53 0.40 22.88
C SER A 410 18.82 1.25 21.64
N THR A 411 20.10 1.29 21.27
CA THR A 411 20.65 1.84 20.02
C THR A 411 21.58 0.85 19.31
N ASP A 412 21.49 -0.44 19.64
CA ASP A 412 22.45 -1.48 19.19
C ASP A 412 22.31 -1.84 17.70
N LEU A 413 21.19 -1.42 17.07
CA LEU A 413 20.85 -1.75 15.70
C LEU A 413 20.88 -0.50 14.81
N THR A 414 21.35 -0.67 13.58
CA THR A 414 21.36 0.39 12.56
C THR A 414 19.95 0.68 12.02
N GLY A 415 19.18 -0.38 11.79
CA GLY A 415 17.80 -0.33 11.31
C GLY A 415 16.90 -1.28 12.09
N PRO A 416 16.59 -1.00 13.39
CA PRO A 416 15.66 -1.84 14.15
C PRO A 416 14.31 -1.85 13.45
N ASN A 417 13.74 -3.06 13.25
CA ASN A 417 12.50 -3.24 12.50
C ASN A 417 11.49 -4.06 13.32
N GLY A 418 11.23 -5.32 12.97
CA GLY A 418 10.27 -6.16 13.69
C GLY A 418 10.61 -6.33 15.17
N ILE A 419 9.58 -6.28 16.02
CA ILE A 419 9.72 -6.36 17.47
C ILE A 419 8.67 -7.29 18.08
N ALA A 420 9.09 -8.20 18.97
CA ALA A 420 8.17 -9.12 19.64
C ALA A 420 8.72 -9.60 20.99
N PHE A 421 7.82 -9.96 21.92
CA PHE A 421 8.18 -10.63 23.16
C PHE A 421 8.12 -12.15 23.04
N SER A 422 8.93 -12.86 23.85
CA SER A 422 8.69 -14.27 24.14
C SER A 422 7.31 -14.44 24.83
N PRO A 423 6.66 -15.64 24.76
CA PRO A 423 5.34 -15.84 25.37
C PRO A 423 5.29 -15.56 26.86
N ASP A 424 6.39 -15.74 27.58
CA ASP A 424 6.55 -15.47 29.01
C ASP A 424 7.10 -14.05 29.29
N GLU A 425 7.24 -13.22 28.26
CA GLU A 425 7.75 -11.84 28.28
C GLU A 425 9.13 -11.66 28.92
N LYS A 426 9.90 -12.74 29.11
CA LYS A 426 11.26 -12.66 29.63
C LYS A 426 12.27 -12.13 28.63
N TYR A 427 11.95 -12.23 27.35
CA TYR A 427 12.83 -11.79 26.27
C TYR A 427 12.09 -10.89 25.30
N LEU A 428 12.76 -9.80 24.90
CA LEU A 428 12.40 -8.94 23.79
C LEU A 428 13.30 -9.26 22.61
N TYR A 429 12.73 -9.53 21.45
CA TYR A 429 13.44 -9.76 20.18
C TYR A 429 13.27 -8.57 19.28
N VAL A 430 14.34 -8.15 18.60
CA VAL A 430 14.32 -7.07 17.60
C VAL A 430 15.12 -7.50 16.37
N THR A 431 14.54 -7.35 15.19
CA THR A 431 15.24 -7.58 13.91
C THR A 431 16.01 -6.35 13.47
N ASN A 432 17.05 -6.55 12.66
CA ASN A 432 17.83 -5.48 12.06
C ASN A 432 17.71 -5.47 10.53
N TRP A 433 17.16 -4.40 9.99
CA TRP A 433 17.13 -4.16 8.55
C TRP A 433 18.45 -3.53 8.10
N ASP A 434 19.45 -4.36 7.90
CA ASP A 434 20.79 -3.98 7.45
C ASP A 434 21.43 -5.16 6.69
N ASP A 435 21.70 -4.98 5.41
CA ASP A 435 22.25 -6.03 4.54
C ASP A 435 23.61 -6.59 5.03
N LYS A 436 24.35 -5.80 5.78
CA LYS A 436 25.66 -6.19 6.32
C LYS A 436 25.57 -6.87 7.67
N ARG A 437 24.41 -6.77 8.33
CA ARG A 437 24.21 -7.33 9.66
C ARG A 437 22.73 -7.74 9.83
N LYS A 438 22.32 -8.82 9.15
CA LYS A 438 20.95 -9.38 9.21
C LYS A 438 20.80 -10.23 10.47
N VAL A 439 20.60 -9.59 11.61
CA VAL A 439 20.55 -10.26 12.92
C VAL A 439 19.22 -10.04 13.64
N ILE A 440 18.86 -11.01 14.46
CA ILE A 440 17.85 -10.85 15.52
C ILE A 440 18.60 -10.67 16.83
N LEU A 441 18.43 -9.54 17.49
CA LEU A 441 18.91 -9.37 18.85
C LEU A 441 17.84 -9.82 19.85
N ARG A 442 18.31 -10.41 20.94
CA ARG A 442 17.50 -10.80 22.10
C ARG A 442 17.97 -10.04 23.33
N TYR A 443 17.07 -9.36 23.97
CA TYR A 443 17.25 -8.64 25.21
C TYR A 443 16.51 -9.37 26.33
N LYS A 444 17.10 -9.46 27.51
CA LYS A 444 16.37 -9.91 28.69
C LYS A 444 15.50 -8.75 29.18
N SER A 445 14.20 -9.00 29.30
CA SER A 445 13.24 -8.00 29.79
C SER A 445 13.21 -8.02 31.32
N GLU A 446 13.32 -6.84 31.94
CA GLU A 446 13.26 -6.68 33.38
C GLU A 446 11.86 -6.21 33.84
N ALA A 447 11.56 -6.39 35.13
CA ALA A 447 10.23 -6.11 35.66
C ALA A 447 9.90 -4.60 35.65
N ASP A 448 10.89 -3.73 35.67
CA ASP A 448 10.75 -2.27 35.62
C ASP A 448 10.56 -1.71 34.19
N GLY A 449 10.58 -2.58 33.17
CA GLY A 449 10.46 -2.20 31.76
C GLY A 449 11.78 -1.86 31.07
N THR A 450 12.91 -1.98 31.78
CA THR A 450 14.26 -1.93 31.16
C THR A 450 14.60 -3.27 30.52
N VAL A 451 15.68 -3.28 29.74
CA VAL A 451 16.20 -4.49 29.13
C VAL A 451 17.72 -4.57 29.35
N SER A 452 18.27 -5.79 29.31
CA SER A 452 19.73 -6.04 29.32
C SER A 452 20.39 -5.57 28.02
N GLU A 453 21.69 -5.67 27.94
CA GLU A 453 22.47 -5.58 26.70
C GLU A 453 21.96 -6.62 25.69
N GLY A 454 21.84 -6.21 24.42
CA GLY A 454 21.36 -7.06 23.33
C GLY A 454 22.40 -8.13 22.95
N MET A 455 21.94 -9.36 22.86
CA MET A 455 22.74 -10.49 22.37
C MET A 455 22.21 -10.98 21.03
N THR A 456 23.11 -11.32 20.09
CA THR A 456 22.69 -11.95 18.85
C THR A 456 22.04 -13.30 19.15
N PHE A 457 20.74 -13.39 18.87
CA PHE A 457 19.96 -14.62 18.99
C PHE A 457 20.08 -15.47 17.74
N PHE A 458 19.98 -14.82 16.57
CA PHE A 458 20.09 -15.50 15.28
C PHE A 458 20.74 -14.58 14.25
N ASP A 459 21.60 -15.13 13.38
CA ASP A 459 22.34 -14.39 12.36
C ASP A 459 22.02 -14.96 10.97
N MET A 460 21.41 -14.14 10.10
CA MET A 460 21.08 -14.43 8.72
C MET A 460 21.97 -13.65 7.73
N THR A 461 23.06 -13.02 8.18
CA THR A 461 23.89 -12.14 7.33
C THR A 461 24.41 -12.86 6.08
N SER A 462 24.74 -14.15 6.21
CA SER A 462 25.20 -14.99 5.10
C SER A 462 24.07 -15.70 4.33
N ALA A 463 22.80 -15.54 4.74
CA ALA A 463 21.69 -16.20 4.08
C ALA A 463 21.54 -15.70 2.64
N PRO A 464 21.35 -16.61 1.66
CA PRO A 464 21.08 -16.22 0.30
C PRO A 464 19.67 -15.64 0.16
N GLY A 465 19.50 -14.72 -0.76
CA GLY A 465 18.22 -14.05 -1.06
C GLY A 465 18.32 -12.55 -0.95
N GLU A 466 17.44 -11.90 -1.62
CA GLU A 466 17.21 -10.46 -1.50
C GLU A 466 16.46 -10.19 -0.19
N ASP A 467 16.51 -8.98 0.27
CA ASP A 467 15.94 -8.43 1.49
C ASP A 467 16.70 -8.71 2.79
N SER A 468 16.52 -7.77 3.70
CA SER A 468 17.00 -7.81 5.07
C SER A 468 15.93 -8.41 6.00
N LEU A 469 16.11 -8.25 7.32
CA LEU A 469 15.11 -8.71 8.28
C LEU A 469 14.07 -7.62 8.52
N ASP A 470 12.79 -8.01 8.42
CA ASP A 470 11.65 -7.10 8.57
C ASP A 470 10.78 -7.53 9.76
N GLY A 471 9.46 -7.49 9.63
CA GLY A 471 8.53 -7.79 10.69
C GLY A 471 8.66 -9.19 11.30
N MET A 472 8.26 -9.33 12.54
CA MET A 472 8.39 -10.57 13.31
C MET A 472 7.19 -10.82 14.22
N LYS A 473 6.79 -12.09 14.37
CA LYS A 473 5.80 -12.55 15.36
C LYS A 473 6.25 -13.84 16.03
N VAL A 474 5.63 -14.18 17.16
CA VAL A 474 5.97 -15.34 17.99
C VAL A 474 4.72 -16.19 18.22
N ASP A 475 4.85 -17.52 18.25
CA ASP A 475 3.79 -18.44 18.64
C ASP A 475 3.84 -18.76 20.15
N VAL A 476 2.81 -19.47 20.67
CA VAL A 476 2.71 -19.79 22.10
C VAL A 476 3.78 -20.77 22.59
N GLU A 477 4.47 -21.46 21.69
CA GLU A 477 5.61 -22.34 22.03
C GLU A 477 6.97 -21.61 21.95
N GLY A 478 6.94 -20.31 21.56
CA GLY A 478 8.12 -19.46 21.48
C GLY A 478 8.88 -19.52 20.16
N ASN A 479 8.33 -20.16 19.12
CA ASN A 479 8.93 -20.13 17.80
C ASN A 479 8.78 -18.72 17.20
N LEU A 480 9.85 -18.18 16.62
CA LEU A 480 9.86 -16.91 15.93
C LEU A 480 9.53 -17.10 14.45
N TYR A 481 8.64 -16.26 13.94
CA TYR A 481 8.31 -16.13 12.52
C TYR A 481 8.82 -14.77 12.06
N VAL A 482 9.82 -14.78 11.21
CA VAL A 482 10.57 -13.58 10.83
C VAL A 482 10.55 -13.43 9.33
N SER A 483 10.12 -12.27 8.85
CA SER A 483 10.34 -11.89 7.47
C SER A 483 11.84 -11.68 7.25
N GLY A 484 12.43 -12.47 6.36
CA GLY A 484 13.87 -12.47 6.10
C GLY A 484 14.20 -12.97 4.70
N PRO A 485 15.47 -13.14 4.35
CA PRO A 485 15.89 -13.47 3.00
C PRO A 485 15.10 -14.64 2.38
N GLY A 486 14.31 -14.35 1.33
CA GLY A 486 13.56 -15.34 0.57
C GLY A 486 12.24 -15.81 1.17
N GLY A 487 11.77 -15.30 2.32
CA GLY A 487 10.47 -15.66 2.87
C GLY A 487 10.35 -15.54 4.39
N VAL A 488 9.34 -16.19 4.98
CA VAL A 488 9.15 -16.24 6.44
C VAL A 488 9.99 -17.36 7.04
N TRP A 489 10.99 -17.00 7.81
CA TRP A 489 11.84 -17.92 8.56
C TRP A 489 11.16 -18.36 9.85
N ILE A 490 11.19 -19.66 10.14
CA ILE A 490 10.72 -20.21 11.41
C ILE A 490 11.92 -20.68 12.22
N ILE A 491 12.08 -20.10 13.41
CA ILE A 491 13.22 -20.31 14.29
C ILE A 491 12.69 -20.76 15.65
N SER A 492 13.24 -21.87 16.19
CA SER A 492 12.85 -22.36 17.51
C SER A 492 13.31 -21.43 18.64
N PRO A 493 12.73 -21.55 19.86
CA PRO A 493 13.18 -20.76 21.03
C PRO A 493 14.66 -20.94 21.38
N GLU A 494 15.27 -22.06 20.98
CA GLU A 494 16.70 -22.34 21.17
C GLU A 494 17.59 -21.75 20.07
N GLY A 495 17.01 -21.07 19.05
CA GLY A 495 17.73 -20.49 17.93
C GLY A 495 18.02 -21.48 16.80
N LYS A 496 17.24 -22.54 16.65
CA LYS A 496 17.39 -23.50 15.55
C LYS A 496 16.53 -23.10 14.36
N HIS A 497 17.10 -23.03 13.17
CA HIS A 497 16.36 -22.77 11.92
C HIS A 497 15.53 -24.02 11.52
N LEU A 498 14.23 -23.91 11.63
CA LEU A 498 13.31 -25.03 11.31
C LEU A 498 12.95 -25.07 9.83
N GLY A 499 12.79 -23.91 9.18
CA GLY A 499 12.48 -23.83 7.75
C GLY A 499 11.99 -22.47 7.32
N ILE A 500 11.55 -22.37 6.05
CA ILE A 500 11.12 -21.10 5.44
C ILE A 500 9.79 -21.34 4.71
N ILE A 501 8.81 -20.46 4.92
CA ILE A 501 7.59 -20.37 4.10
C ILE A 501 7.88 -19.35 2.99
N ILE A 502 7.79 -19.80 1.74
CA ILE A 502 8.10 -19.02 0.54
C ILE A 502 6.80 -18.79 -0.23
N THR A 503 6.31 -17.56 -0.21
CA THR A 503 5.11 -17.11 -0.92
C THR A 503 5.47 -16.47 -2.27
N PRO A 504 4.51 -16.28 -3.19
CA PRO A 504 4.79 -15.68 -4.50
C PRO A 504 5.34 -14.24 -4.42
N ARG A 505 4.92 -13.46 -3.44
CA ARG A 505 5.47 -12.14 -3.10
C ARG A 505 6.15 -12.21 -1.75
N HIS A 506 7.25 -11.48 -1.62
CA HIS A 506 8.03 -11.47 -0.38
C HIS A 506 7.22 -10.87 0.78
N PRO A 507 7.08 -11.56 1.93
CA PRO A 507 6.44 -10.99 3.11
C PRO A 507 7.32 -9.92 3.76
N HIS A 508 6.69 -8.84 4.23
CA HIS A 508 7.35 -7.79 5.03
C HIS A 508 6.96 -7.88 6.49
N ASN A 509 5.68 -8.10 6.80
CA ASN A 509 5.22 -8.25 8.18
C ASN A 509 4.12 -9.29 8.31
N LEU A 510 3.81 -9.68 9.55
CA LEU A 510 2.99 -10.84 9.88
C LEU A 510 1.97 -10.47 10.96
N ALA A 511 0.84 -11.18 11.00
CA ALA A 511 -0.09 -11.17 12.13
C ALA A 511 -0.72 -12.54 12.35
N TRP A 512 -0.90 -12.88 13.61
CA TRP A 512 -1.75 -13.98 13.98
C TRP A 512 -3.22 -13.54 14.04
N GLY A 513 -4.13 -14.39 13.57
CA GLY A 513 -5.55 -14.05 13.59
C GLY A 513 -6.47 -15.25 13.59
N ASP A 514 -7.74 -14.95 13.30
CA ASP A 514 -8.92 -15.76 13.51
C ASP A 514 -9.21 -16.05 15.00
N ASP A 515 -10.34 -16.68 15.30
CA ASP A 515 -10.78 -16.93 16.68
C ASP A 515 -9.81 -17.79 17.49
N ASP A 516 -9.08 -18.66 16.84
CA ASP A 516 -8.11 -19.58 17.46
C ASP A 516 -6.64 -19.16 17.31
N TYR A 517 -6.38 -18.02 16.64
CA TYR A 517 -5.03 -17.50 16.39
C TYR A 517 -4.06 -18.48 15.68
N ARG A 518 -4.61 -19.40 14.88
CA ARG A 518 -3.83 -20.34 14.07
C ARG A 518 -3.62 -19.90 12.63
N THR A 519 -4.20 -18.80 12.22
CA THR A 519 -4.00 -18.23 10.89
C THR A 519 -2.90 -17.19 10.95
N LEU A 520 -1.84 -17.43 10.18
CA LEU A 520 -0.79 -16.45 9.93
C LEU A 520 -1.18 -15.63 8.71
N TYR A 521 -1.45 -14.34 8.90
CA TYR A 521 -1.60 -13.36 7.85
C TYR A 521 -0.24 -12.78 7.49
N MET A 522 0.03 -12.59 6.21
CA MET A 522 1.31 -12.13 5.68
C MET A 522 1.06 -10.91 4.78
N ALA A 523 1.52 -9.76 5.22
CA ALA A 523 1.62 -8.55 4.42
C ALA A 523 2.85 -8.67 3.51
N SER A 524 2.66 -8.75 2.19
CA SER A 524 3.68 -9.23 1.24
C SER A 524 3.74 -8.32 0.03
N GLN A 525 4.66 -7.37 0.02
CA GLN A 525 4.77 -6.38 -1.07
C GLN A 525 3.42 -5.74 -1.40
N SER A 526 2.85 -6.06 -2.55
CA SER A 526 1.57 -5.54 -3.05
C SER A 526 0.38 -6.46 -2.80
N GLU A 527 0.54 -7.51 -1.99
CA GLU A 527 -0.45 -8.57 -1.79
C GLU A 527 -0.62 -8.93 -0.32
N LEU A 528 -1.79 -9.42 0.03
CA LEU A 528 -2.10 -9.96 1.36
C LEU A 528 -2.37 -11.46 1.25
N TYR A 529 -1.68 -12.26 2.08
CA TYR A 529 -1.86 -13.71 2.14
C TYR A 529 -2.29 -14.19 3.51
N ARG A 530 -2.80 -15.41 3.58
CA ARG A 530 -2.98 -16.16 4.82
C ARG A 530 -2.63 -17.63 4.68
N MET A 531 -2.21 -18.24 5.80
CA MET A 531 -1.89 -19.66 5.93
C MET A 531 -2.34 -20.18 7.30
N ARG A 532 -2.94 -21.36 7.35
CA ARG A 532 -3.26 -22.04 8.63
C ARG A 532 -2.07 -22.83 9.12
N LEU A 533 -1.75 -22.67 10.40
CA LEU A 533 -0.67 -23.38 11.09
C LEU A 533 -1.21 -24.19 12.27
N ASN A 534 -0.42 -25.14 12.77
CA ASN A 534 -0.83 -26.03 13.84
C ASN A 534 -0.70 -25.41 15.23
N ILE A 535 0.27 -24.52 15.42
CA ILE A 535 0.54 -23.84 16.69
C ILE A 535 -0.08 -22.44 16.63
N PRO A 536 -0.87 -22.01 17.62
CA PRO A 536 -1.43 -20.67 17.63
C PRO A 536 -0.37 -19.63 17.97
N GLY A 537 -0.52 -18.43 17.44
CA GLY A 537 0.28 -17.27 17.81
C GLY A 537 -0.03 -16.74 19.21
N VAL A 538 0.89 -15.95 19.75
CA VAL A 538 0.67 -15.19 20.98
C VAL A 538 -0.44 -14.17 20.73
N ARG A 539 -1.43 -14.15 21.62
CA ARG A 539 -2.56 -13.21 21.56
C ARG A 539 -2.17 -11.86 22.19
N PRO A 540 -2.67 -10.75 21.67
CA PRO A 540 -2.61 -9.49 22.42
C PRO A 540 -3.27 -9.65 23.80
N THR A 541 -2.67 -9.09 24.83
CA THR A 541 -3.24 -9.11 26.17
C THR A 541 -4.34 -8.04 26.26
N LEU A 542 -5.58 -8.46 25.98
CA LEU A 542 -6.75 -7.58 26.06
C LEU A 542 -7.44 -7.73 27.43
N ARG A 543 -7.92 -6.61 27.97
CA ARG A 543 -8.75 -6.60 29.18
C ARG A 543 -10.19 -7.01 28.86
N ALA A 544 -10.91 -7.50 29.87
CA ALA A 544 -12.31 -7.93 29.72
C ALA A 544 -13.28 -6.79 29.34
N ASP A 545 -12.89 -5.55 29.60
CA ASP A 545 -13.63 -4.32 29.30
C ASP A 545 -13.16 -3.64 28.00
N SER A 546 -12.46 -4.38 27.13
CA SER A 546 -12.01 -3.85 25.84
C SER A 546 -13.20 -3.45 24.95
N GLU A 547 -13.15 -2.24 24.41
CA GLU A 547 -14.18 -1.68 23.52
C GLU A 547 -13.90 -2.03 22.05
N PRO A 548 -14.94 -2.15 21.21
CA PRO A 548 -14.73 -2.31 19.78
C PRO A 548 -14.12 -1.03 19.19
N LEU A 549 -13.25 -1.22 18.17
CA LEU A 549 -12.71 -0.09 17.42
C LEU A 549 -13.83 0.69 16.70
N PRO A 550 -13.68 2.00 16.51
CA PRO A 550 -14.65 2.78 15.73
C PRO A 550 -14.75 2.22 14.31
N ALA A 551 -15.96 2.21 13.77
CA ALA A 551 -16.26 1.57 12.47
C ALA A 551 -15.51 2.21 11.30
N VAL A 552 -15.30 3.51 11.36
CA VAL A 552 -14.50 4.33 10.42
C VAL A 552 -13.92 5.50 11.22
N VAL A 553 -12.64 5.79 11.02
CA VAL A 553 -11.99 6.97 11.59
C VAL A 553 -11.88 8.00 10.46
N SER A 554 -12.54 9.14 10.62
CA SER A 554 -12.26 10.31 9.79
C SER A 554 -11.00 10.98 10.32
N ALA A 555 -10.04 11.25 9.46
CA ALA A 555 -8.85 12.02 9.84
C ALA A 555 -9.25 13.40 10.37
N PRO A 556 -8.59 13.90 11.41
CA PRO A 556 -8.82 15.24 11.96
C PRO A 556 -8.42 16.35 10.97
#